data_21e6fbf0ea5ddcb357a867a1b7f9e4a4
#
_entry.id   21e6fbf0ea5ddcb357a867a1b7f9e4a4
#
_cell.length_a   1.000
_cell.length_b   1.000
_cell.length_c   1.000
_cell.angle_alpha   90.00
_cell.angle_beta   90.00
_cell.angle_gamma   90.00
#
_symmetry.space_group_name_H-M   'P 1'
#
loop_
_entity.id
_entity.type
_entity.pdbx_description
1 polymer ?
#
loop_
_entity_poly.entity_id
_entity_poly.type
_entity_poly.pdbx_seq_one_letter_code
_entity_poly.pdbx_strand_id
1 'polypeptide(L)'
;SDTIGENPTENNLHNMLRAAKHEHLVIADSDIRVGKGFLRDIARHLVQSGVGAVTCLYRAGEAPGLAARLEALGITAEFAPSVFMAWMTEGVSFALGATVATTRSQLTGIGGLHAIADYLADDFMLGHLIWKSGAEVRIVPHVVDTILGPMKLGELLRHQVRWGRGIRACRQKGHMGLLFTHGTVWALMTMLLDGLSGASVALFSAVFSARIAMAWVVGCRFLGDGILKRNLPLLPVRDCFNFLVWCLSLSGHRVTWRGKSYILMQDGTIVLAR
;
A
#
# COMPACT_ATOMS: atom_id res chain seq x y z
N SER A 1 19.88 -21.50 2.91
CA SER A 1 18.53 -20.91 2.80
C SER A 1 17.90 -21.44 1.51
N ASP A 2 16.66 -21.91 1.63
CA ASP A 2 15.92 -22.48 0.51
C ASP A 2 15.23 -21.35 -0.26
N THR A 3 15.13 -21.53 -1.59
CA THR A 3 14.43 -20.61 -2.48
C THR A 3 13.17 -21.30 -2.97
N ILE A 4 12.01 -20.69 -2.79
CA ILE A 4 10.71 -21.24 -3.16
C ILE A 4 10.06 -20.55 -4.36
N GLY A 5 10.59 -19.39 -4.76
CA GLY A 5 10.10 -18.60 -5.90
C GLY A 5 10.98 -17.41 -6.20
N GLU A 6 10.50 -16.56 -7.10
CA GLU A 6 11.23 -15.36 -7.56
C GLU A 6 11.15 -14.18 -6.56
N ASN A 7 10.17 -14.18 -5.65
CA ASN A 7 10.01 -13.13 -4.66
C ASN A 7 11.01 -13.29 -3.50
N PRO A 8 11.96 -12.35 -3.33
CA PRO A 8 12.97 -12.47 -2.26
C PRO A 8 12.40 -12.35 -0.85
N THR A 9 11.24 -11.71 -0.69
CA THR A 9 10.58 -11.59 0.63
C THR A 9 10.02 -12.94 1.03
N GLU A 10 9.32 -13.63 0.14
CA GLU A 10 8.74 -14.93 0.39
C GLU A 10 9.79 -16.01 0.65
N ASN A 11 10.92 -15.97 -0.04
CA ASN A 11 12.05 -16.85 0.24
C ASN A 11 12.58 -16.67 1.67
N ASN A 12 12.65 -15.42 2.14
CA ASN A 12 13.06 -15.13 3.52
C ASN A 12 12.00 -15.60 4.52
N LEU A 13 10.73 -15.30 4.28
CA LEU A 13 9.62 -15.74 5.14
C LEU A 13 9.52 -17.26 5.24
N HIS A 14 9.74 -17.99 4.14
CA HIS A 14 9.78 -19.45 4.15
C HIS A 14 10.84 -20.00 5.10
N ASN A 15 12.04 -19.44 5.04
CA ASN A 15 13.11 -19.85 5.93
C ASN A 15 12.82 -19.49 7.40
N MET A 16 12.19 -18.34 7.65
CA MET A 16 11.77 -17.91 9.00
C MET A 16 10.63 -18.79 9.54
N LEU A 17 9.68 -19.20 8.70
CA LEU A 17 8.55 -20.03 9.10
C LEU A 17 8.98 -21.38 9.68
N ARG A 18 10.11 -21.92 9.24
CA ARG A 18 10.68 -23.18 9.78
C ARG A 18 11.13 -23.02 11.25
N ALA A 19 11.52 -21.82 11.64
CA ALA A 19 11.91 -21.52 13.02
C ALA A 19 10.72 -21.08 13.91
N ALA A 20 9.59 -20.68 13.29
CA ALA A 20 8.41 -20.28 14.04
C ALA A 20 7.76 -21.48 14.73
N LYS A 21 7.47 -21.34 16.03
CA LYS A 21 7.00 -22.45 16.89
C LYS A 21 5.48 -22.43 17.15
N HIS A 22 4.83 -21.29 16.91
CA HIS A 22 3.45 -21.07 17.31
C HIS A 22 2.50 -21.15 16.11
N GLU A 23 1.22 -21.41 16.42
CA GLU A 23 0.14 -21.42 15.43
C GLU A 23 -0.15 -20.01 14.89
N HIS A 24 -0.20 -19.02 15.77
CA HIS A 24 -0.43 -17.64 15.39
C HIS A 24 0.88 -16.99 14.88
N LEU A 25 0.83 -16.46 13.69
CA LEU A 25 1.95 -15.87 12.99
C LEU A 25 1.69 -14.38 12.77
N VAL A 26 2.70 -13.56 12.98
CA VAL A 26 2.70 -12.14 12.61
C VAL A 26 3.85 -11.91 11.64
N ILE A 27 3.51 -11.50 10.44
CA ILE A 27 4.44 -11.09 9.39
C ILE A 27 4.47 -9.57 9.42
N ALA A 28 5.63 -8.98 9.57
CA ALA A 28 5.81 -7.54 9.59
C ALA A 28 7.09 -7.17 8.82
N ASP A 29 7.05 -6.05 8.10
CA ASP A 29 8.24 -5.50 7.49
C ASP A 29 9.27 -5.08 8.54
N SER A 30 10.55 -5.13 8.20
CA SER A 30 11.66 -4.88 9.14
C SER A 30 11.77 -3.43 9.59
N ASP A 31 11.10 -2.51 8.92
CA ASP A 31 11.04 -1.08 9.21
C ASP A 31 9.75 -0.67 9.95
N ILE A 32 8.97 -1.65 10.43
CA ILE A 32 7.74 -1.38 11.17
C ILE A 32 8.02 -1.24 12.65
N ARG A 33 7.53 -0.15 13.22
CA ARG A 33 7.49 0.11 14.65
C ARG A 33 6.04 0.02 15.15
N VAL A 34 5.82 -0.78 16.17
CA VAL A 34 4.50 -1.01 16.76
C VAL A 34 4.41 -0.39 18.15
N GLY A 35 3.20 0.06 18.51
CA GLY A 35 2.90 0.61 19.82
C GLY A 35 2.61 -0.48 20.87
N LYS A 36 2.48 -0.04 22.13
CA LYS A 36 2.00 -0.90 23.21
C LYS A 36 0.59 -1.41 22.91
N GLY A 37 0.35 -2.70 23.14
CA GLY A 37 -0.95 -3.32 22.90
C GLY A 37 -1.14 -3.91 21.52
N PHE A 38 -0.23 -3.69 20.57
CA PHE A 38 -0.30 -4.21 19.20
C PHE A 38 -0.66 -5.70 19.14
N LEU A 39 0.13 -6.56 19.79
CA LEU A 39 -0.13 -8.01 19.78
C LEU A 39 -1.46 -8.38 20.42
N ARG A 40 -1.92 -7.64 21.45
CA ARG A 40 -3.22 -7.86 22.06
C ARG A 40 -4.35 -7.53 21.11
N ASP A 41 -4.25 -6.43 20.37
CA ASP A 41 -5.27 -6.02 19.40
C ASP A 41 -5.32 -7.00 18.23
N ILE A 42 -4.17 -7.41 17.70
CA ILE A 42 -4.07 -8.44 16.67
C ILE A 42 -4.71 -9.76 17.14
N ALA A 43 -4.29 -10.27 18.30
CA ALA A 43 -4.79 -11.55 18.85
C ALA A 43 -6.31 -11.51 19.08
N ARG A 44 -6.85 -10.41 19.65
CA ARG A 44 -8.28 -10.25 19.91
C ARG A 44 -9.12 -10.42 18.66
N HIS A 45 -8.64 -9.96 17.52
CA HIS A 45 -9.36 -10.07 16.24
C HIS A 45 -9.09 -11.40 15.54
N LEU A 46 -7.85 -11.88 15.57
CA LEU A 46 -7.47 -13.11 14.85
C LEU A 46 -8.10 -14.38 15.43
N VAL A 47 -8.39 -14.42 16.75
CA VAL A 47 -9.02 -15.59 17.40
C VAL A 47 -10.53 -15.65 17.20
N GLN A 48 -11.15 -14.67 16.56
CA GLN A 48 -12.59 -14.69 16.30
C GLN A 48 -12.91 -15.70 15.20
N SER A 49 -14.05 -16.38 15.37
CA SER A 49 -14.51 -17.39 14.40
C SER A 49 -14.67 -16.79 13.01
N GLY A 50 -14.19 -17.49 12.01
CA GLY A 50 -14.27 -17.09 10.61
C GLY A 50 -13.18 -16.12 10.15
N VAL A 51 -12.36 -15.55 11.04
CA VAL A 51 -11.25 -14.66 10.68
C VAL A 51 -10.03 -15.49 10.32
N GLY A 52 -9.54 -15.33 9.08
CA GLY A 52 -8.34 -16.01 8.58
C GLY A 52 -7.09 -15.14 8.60
N ALA A 53 -7.26 -13.83 8.46
CA ALA A 53 -6.14 -12.90 8.57
C ALA A 53 -6.59 -11.55 9.13
N VAL A 54 -5.66 -10.85 9.78
CA VAL A 54 -5.82 -9.46 10.18
C VAL A 54 -4.64 -8.63 9.70
N THR A 55 -4.89 -7.38 9.34
CA THR A 55 -3.90 -6.45 8.85
C THR A 55 -4.13 -5.06 9.44
N CYS A 56 -3.12 -4.19 9.40
CA CYS A 56 -3.17 -2.85 9.96
C CYS A 56 -2.96 -1.80 8.88
N LEU A 57 -3.65 -0.68 9.00
CA LEU A 57 -3.23 0.54 8.34
C LEU A 57 -1.91 1.03 8.94
N TYR A 58 -1.16 1.79 8.16
CA TYR A 58 0.13 2.33 8.60
C TYR A 58 0.30 3.78 8.19
N ARG A 59 1.25 4.43 8.85
CA ARG A 59 1.68 5.80 8.58
C ARG A 59 3.19 5.88 8.70
N ALA A 60 3.81 6.93 8.19
CA ALA A 60 5.22 7.15 8.42
C ALA A 60 5.46 7.65 9.85
N GLY A 61 6.31 6.96 10.61
CA GLY A 61 6.79 7.39 11.91
C GLY A 61 7.91 8.41 11.80
N GLU A 62 8.75 8.27 10.76
CA GLU A 62 9.86 9.16 10.42
C GLU A 62 9.93 9.34 8.89
N ALA A 63 10.31 10.54 8.44
CA ALA A 63 10.44 10.85 7.01
C ALA A 63 11.52 11.93 6.77
N PRO A 64 12.80 11.56 6.75
CA PRO A 64 13.90 12.50 6.55
C PRO A 64 13.99 12.94 5.08
N GLY A 65 14.05 14.27 4.88
CA GLY A 65 14.17 14.86 3.55
C GLY A 65 12.87 14.92 2.76
N LEU A 66 12.92 15.52 1.58
CA LEU A 66 11.72 15.80 0.77
C LEU A 66 11.09 14.52 0.21
N ALA A 67 11.89 13.61 -0.34
CA ALA A 67 11.39 12.39 -0.95
C ALA A 67 10.65 11.49 0.07
N ALA A 68 11.22 11.28 1.26
CA ALA A 68 10.56 10.52 2.31
C ALA A 68 9.28 11.21 2.82
N ARG A 69 9.24 12.56 2.86
CA ARG A 69 8.00 13.30 3.19
C ARG A 69 6.93 13.10 2.13
N LEU A 70 7.30 13.16 0.85
CA LEU A 70 6.35 12.87 -0.23
C LEU A 70 5.84 11.42 -0.16
N GLU A 71 6.69 10.46 0.19
CA GLU A 71 6.26 9.07 0.45
C GLU A 71 5.27 9.00 1.61
N ALA A 72 5.58 9.64 2.74
CA ALA A 72 4.71 9.70 3.91
C ALA A 72 3.32 10.26 3.58
N LEU A 73 3.26 11.35 2.79
CA LEU A 73 2.00 11.91 2.32
C LEU A 73 1.24 10.92 1.43
N GLY A 74 1.94 10.17 0.58
CA GLY A 74 1.34 9.13 -0.25
C GLY A 74 0.67 8.02 0.57
N ILE A 75 1.31 7.60 1.65
CA ILE A 75 0.78 6.55 2.53
C ILE A 75 -0.56 7.00 3.14
N THR A 76 -0.62 8.18 3.72
CA THR A 76 -1.77 8.57 4.55
C THR A 76 -2.81 9.42 3.83
N ALA A 77 -2.42 10.13 2.77
CA ALA A 77 -3.35 10.98 2.01
C ALA A 77 -3.79 10.38 0.66
N GLU A 78 -3.26 9.23 0.25
CA GLU A 78 -3.62 8.55 -1.00
C GLU A 78 -3.92 7.08 -0.78
N PHE A 79 -2.94 6.31 -0.29
CA PHE A 79 -3.10 4.88 -0.09
C PHE A 79 -4.19 4.56 0.94
N ALA A 80 -4.15 5.16 2.12
CA ALA A 80 -5.16 4.88 3.15
C ALA A 80 -6.60 5.24 2.71
N PRO A 81 -6.88 6.41 2.08
CA PRO A 81 -8.19 6.69 1.48
C PRO A 81 -8.62 5.66 0.43
N SER A 82 -7.67 5.17 -0.40
CA SER A 82 -7.96 4.14 -1.40
C SER A 82 -8.33 2.80 -0.75
N VAL A 83 -7.68 2.44 0.36
CA VAL A 83 -8.03 1.26 1.16
C VAL A 83 -9.44 1.40 1.76
N PHE A 84 -9.79 2.57 2.33
CA PHE A 84 -11.14 2.81 2.84
C PHE A 84 -12.18 2.74 1.72
N MET A 85 -11.90 3.30 0.54
CA MET A 85 -12.80 3.22 -0.61
C MET A 85 -13.02 1.76 -1.04
N ALA A 86 -11.94 0.98 -1.18
CA ALA A 86 -12.03 -0.43 -1.51
C ALA A 86 -12.84 -1.22 -0.46
N TRP A 87 -12.58 -0.96 0.82
CA TRP A 87 -13.35 -1.58 1.92
C TRP A 87 -14.84 -1.26 1.83
N MET A 88 -15.20 0.00 1.58
CA MET A 88 -16.61 0.42 1.49
C MET A 88 -17.33 -0.13 0.26
N THR A 89 -16.63 -0.35 -0.84
CA THR A 89 -17.23 -0.76 -2.13
C THR A 89 -17.20 -2.25 -2.38
N GLU A 90 -16.15 -2.95 -1.93
CA GLU A 90 -15.90 -4.36 -2.27
C GLU A 90 -15.66 -5.24 -1.03
N GLY A 91 -15.56 -4.64 0.15
CA GLY A 91 -15.10 -5.34 1.36
C GLY A 91 -13.58 -5.53 1.39
N VAL A 92 -13.09 -6.21 2.43
CA VAL A 92 -11.65 -6.48 2.58
C VAL A 92 -11.34 -7.87 2.04
N SER A 93 -10.79 -7.92 0.84
CA SER A 93 -10.35 -9.15 0.15
C SER A 93 -8.84 -9.20 -0.07
N PHE A 94 -8.07 -8.43 0.72
CA PHE A 94 -6.62 -8.26 0.60
C PHE A 94 -6.00 -7.97 1.96
N ALA A 95 -4.69 -8.16 2.09
CA ALA A 95 -3.95 -7.68 3.24
C ALA A 95 -3.03 -6.50 2.86
N LEU A 96 -2.46 -5.84 3.84
CA LEU A 96 -1.57 -4.68 3.70
C LEU A 96 -0.17 -5.07 4.18
N GLY A 97 0.85 -4.83 3.35
CA GLY A 97 2.20 -5.37 3.51
C GLY A 97 2.92 -5.00 4.80
N ALA A 98 2.60 -3.84 5.39
CA ALA A 98 3.25 -3.41 6.63
C ALA A 98 3.11 -4.44 7.76
N THR A 99 1.93 -5.07 7.88
CA THR A 99 1.69 -6.09 8.90
C THR A 99 0.54 -7.00 8.50
N VAL A 100 0.76 -8.30 8.50
CA VAL A 100 -0.26 -9.33 8.33
C VAL A 100 -0.12 -10.35 9.44
N ALA A 101 -1.21 -10.66 10.13
CA ALA A 101 -1.24 -11.78 11.06
C ALA A 101 -2.27 -12.82 10.59
N THR A 102 -1.88 -14.07 10.67
CA THR A 102 -2.69 -15.24 10.27
C THR A 102 -2.33 -16.43 11.12
N THR A 103 -2.89 -17.58 10.82
CA THR A 103 -2.52 -18.84 11.48
C THR A 103 -1.73 -19.75 10.53
N ARG A 104 -0.94 -20.64 11.11
CA ARG A 104 -0.22 -21.65 10.33
C ARG A 104 -1.19 -22.54 9.54
N SER A 105 -2.31 -22.91 10.14
CA SER A 105 -3.37 -23.68 9.47
C SER A 105 -3.98 -22.94 8.30
N GLN A 106 -4.28 -21.65 8.43
CA GLN A 106 -4.78 -20.83 7.33
C GLN A 106 -3.75 -20.73 6.20
N LEU A 107 -2.49 -20.45 6.56
CA LEU A 107 -1.40 -20.38 5.58
C LEU A 107 -1.25 -21.71 4.84
N THR A 108 -1.27 -22.84 5.56
CA THR A 108 -1.20 -24.17 4.94
C THR A 108 -2.41 -24.45 4.03
N GLY A 109 -3.61 -24.03 4.46
CA GLY A 109 -4.85 -24.21 3.71
C GLY A 109 -4.88 -23.51 2.35
N ILE A 110 -4.14 -22.44 2.17
CA ILE A 110 -4.00 -21.73 0.87
C ILE A 110 -2.85 -22.24 0.01
N GLY A 111 -2.12 -23.27 0.44
CA GLY A 111 -0.95 -23.81 -0.27
C GLY A 111 0.40 -23.31 0.27
N GLY A 112 0.40 -22.66 1.44
CA GLY A 112 1.61 -22.12 2.07
C GLY A 112 2.17 -20.89 1.35
N LEU A 113 3.38 -20.51 1.72
CA LEU A 113 4.09 -19.39 1.09
C LEU A 113 4.44 -19.65 -0.38
N HIS A 114 4.46 -20.93 -0.81
CA HIS A 114 4.67 -21.29 -2.21
C HIS A 114 3.57 -20.73 -3.12
N ALA A 115 2.33 -20.62 -2.64
CA ALA A 115 1.21 -20.11 -3.42
C ALA A 115 1.37 -18.62 -3.79
N ILE A 116 2.24 -17.89 -3.10
CA ILE A 116 2.47 -16.45 -3.32
C ILE A 116 3.93 -16.13 -3.67
N ALA A 117 4.79 -17.14 -3.77
CA ALA A 117 6.24 -17.02 -3.89
C ALA A 117 6.72 -16.28 -5.16
N ASP A 118 5.90 -16.18 -6.18
CA ASP A 118 6.22 -15.51 -7.43
C ASP A 118 5.45 -14.21 -7.65
N TYR A 119 4.59 -13.81 -6.71
CA TYR A 119 3.83 -12.57 -6.85
C TYR A 119 4.62 -11.33 -6.39
N LEU A 120 4.46 -10.22 -7.14
CA LEU A 120 5.05 -8.93 -6.76
C LEU A 120 4.36 -8.31 -5.56
N ALA A 121 3.02 -8.44 -5.48
CA ALA A 121 2.19 -7.99 -4.38
C ALA A 121 1.77 -9.21 -3.54
N ASP A 122 2.74 -9.78 -2.84
CA ASP A 122 2.63 -10.97 -2.00
C ASP A 122 1.62 -10.79 -0.86
N ASP A 123 1.63 -9.63 -0.21
CA ASP A 123 0.69 -9.23 0.83
C ASP A 123 -0.76 -9.21 0.34
N PHE A 124 -0.99 -8.55 -0.80
CA PHE A 124 -2.31 -8.53 -1.44
C PHE A 124 -2.78 -9.96 -1.73
N MET A 125 -1.90 -10.79 -2.33
CA MET A 125 -2.23 -12.17 -2.71
C MET A 125 -2.44 -13.07 -1.50
N LEU A 126 -1.66 -12.90 -0.44
CA LEU A 126 -1.86 -13.61 0.82
C LEU A 126 -3.28 -13.36 1.36
N GLY A 127 -3.66 -12.09 1.49
CA GLY A 127 -5.01 -11.72 1.93
C GLY A 127 -6.08 -12.24 0.97
N HIS A 128 -5.86 -12.12 -0.34
CA HIS A 128 -6.80 -12.56 -1.36
C HIS A 128 -7.05 -14.08 -1.33
N LEU A 129 -6.02 -14.89 -1.21
CA LEU A 129 -6.15 -16.34 -1.14
C LEU A 129 -6.86 -16.79 0.15
N ILE A 130 -6.58 -16.16 1.28
CA ILE A 130 -7.28 -16.40 2.54
C ILE A 130 -8.76 -16.03 2.42
N TRP A 131 -9.07 -14.86 1.85
CA TRP A 131 -10.44 -14.47 1.58
C TRP A 131 -11.16 -15.45 0.63
N LYS A 132 -10.49 -15.86 -0.45
CA LYS A 132 -11.01 -16.82 -1.43
C LYS A 132 -11.27 -18.21 -0.82
N SER A 133 -10.56 -18.59 0.23
CA SER A 133 -10.80 -19.83 0.97
C SER A 133 -12.07 -19.78 1.86
N GLY A 134 -12.76 -18.63 1.89
CA GLY A 134 -13.98 -18.42 2.68
C GLY A 134 -13.76 -17.83 4.07
N ALA A 135 -12.50 -17.49 4.42
CA ALA A 135 -12.18 -16.84 5.67
C ALA A 135 -12.18 -15.30 5.54
N GLU A 136 -12.53 -14.61 6.61
CA GLU A 136 -12.55 -13.15 6.65
C GLU A 136 -11.12 -12.58 6.75
N VAL A 137 -10.82 -11.56 5.96
CA VAL A 137 -9.65 -10.69 6.16
C VAL A 137 -10.13 -9.39 6.80
N ARG A 138 -9.50 -8.98 7.88
CA ARG A 138 -9.95 -7.83 8.67
C ARG A 138 -8.87 -6.78 8.85
N ILE A 139 -9.22 -5.52 8.60
CA ILE A 139 -8.39 -4.38 8.98
C ILE A 139 -8.72 -4.04 10.43
N VAL A 140 -7.72 -4.12 11.32
CA VAL A 140 -7.94 -3.82 12.74
C VAL A 140 -7.68 -2.35 13.04
N PRO A 141 -8.33 -1.78 14.07
CA PRO A 141 -8.18 -0.37 14.44
C PRO A 141 -6.87 -0.11 15.19
N HIS A 142 -5.77 -0.59 14.65
CA HIS A 142 -4.41 -0.34 15.13
C HIS A 142 -3.58 0.19 13.98
N VAL A 143 -2.96 1.35 14.15
CA VAL A 143 -2.09 1.97 13.13
C VAL A 143 -0.65 1.70 13.52
N VAL A 144 0.13 1.15 12.59
CA VAL A 144 1.56 0.90 12.79
C VAL A 144 2.39 2.01 12.11
N ASP A 145 3.59 2.27 12.62
CA ASP A 145 4.50 3.24 12.04
C ASP A 145 5.51 2.53 11.13
N THR A 146 5.64 2.97 9.87
CA THR A 146 6.79 2.61 9.02
C THR A 146 7.89 3.67 9.15
N ILE A 147 9.13 3.26 9.27
CA ILE A 147 10.28 4.15 9.43
C ILE A 147 10.91 4.36 8.07
N LEU A 148 10.59 5.48 7.45
CA LEU A 148 11.17 5.82 6.16
C LEU A 148 12.61 6.31 6.34
N GLY A 149 13.53 5.67 5.63
CA GLY A 149 14.92 6.12 5.56
C GLY A 149 15.11 7.32 4.61
N PRO A 150 16.31 7.93 4.60
CA PRO A 150 16.65 8.94 3.60
C PRO A 150 16.64 8.29 2.21
N MET A 151 16.01 8.96 1.25
CA MET A 151 15.93 8.51 -0.13
C MET A 151 16.00 9.68 -1.11
N LYS A 152 16.38 9.39 -2.35
CA LYS A 152 16.38 10.35 -3.46
C LYS A 152 15.04 10.33 -4.19
N LEU A 153 14.65 11.45 -4.84
CA LEU A 153 13.40 11.51 -5.63
C LEU A 153 13.32 10.45 -6.73
N GLY A 154 14.44 10.12 -7.37
CA GLY A 154 14.48 9.07 -8.39
C GLY A 154 14.28 7.66 -7.81
N GLU A 155 14.66 7.42 -6.56
CA GLU A 155 14.40 6.16 -5.85
C GLU A 155 12.92 6.06 -5.48
N LEU A 156 12.35 7.15 -4.95
CA LEU A 156 10.93 7.27 -4.69
C LEU A 156 10.11 6.99 -5.96
N LEU A 157 10.47 7.62 -7.09
CA LEU A 157 9.75 7.42 -8.35
C LEU A 157 9.77 5.95 -8.79
N ARG A 158 10.95 5.31 -8.77
CA ARG A 158 11.06 3.88 -9.13
C ARG A 158 10.25 2.98 -8.20
N HIS A 159 10.27 3.26 -6.90
CA HIS A 159 9.51 2.54 -5.88
C HIS A 159 8.00 2.67 -6.12
N GLN A 160 7.50 3.88 -6.30
CA GLN A 160 6.09 4.15 -6.51
C GLN A 160 5.58 3.59 -7.87
N VAL A 161 6.39 3.69 -8.94
CA VAL A 161 6.04 3.09 -10.25
C VAL A 161 6.00 1.56 -10.15
N ARG A 162 6.90 0.92 -9.40
CA ARG A 162 6.84 -0.52 -9.13
C ARG A 162 5.55 -0.90 -8.43
N TRP A 163 5.14 -0.16 -7.40
CA TRP A 163 3.86 -0.38 -6.72
C TRP A 163 2.66 -0.16 -7.64
N GLY A 164 2.66 0.93 -8.40
CA GLY A 164 1.60 1.21 -9.37
C GLY A 164 1.44 0.10 -10.42
N ARG A 165 2.55 -0.48 -10.92
CA ARG A 165 2.53 -1.63 -11.82
C ARG A 165 1.99 -2.89 -11.14
N GLY A 166 2.35 -3.15 -9.89
CA GLY A 166 1.80 -4.23 -9.08
C GLY A 166 0.28 -4.12 -8.91
N ILE A 167 -0.21 -2.93 -8.52
CA ILE A 167 -1.65 -2.65 -8.40
C ILE A 167 -2.35 -2.85 -9.74
N ARG A 168 -1.76 -2.38 -10.86
CA ARG A 168 -2.31 -2.59 -12.20
C ARG A 168 -2.45 -4.07 -12.54
N ALA A 169 -1.48 -4.90 -12.20
CA ALA A 169 -1.53 -6.34 -12.47
C ALA A 169 -2.58 -7.04 -11.61
N CYS A 170 -2.64 -6.73 -10.32
CA CYS A 170 -3.59 -7.37 -9.39
C CYS A 170 -5.02 -6.83 -9.50
N ARG A 171 -5.18 -5.52 -9.81
CA ARG A 171 -6.48 -4.81 -9.79
C ARG A 171 -6.60 -3.82 -10.94
N GLN A 172 -6.60 -4.31 -12.17
CA GLN A 172 -6.59 -3.48 -13.38
C GLN A 172 -7.73 -2.44 -13.40
N LYS A 173 -8.98 -2.85 -13.10
CA LYS A 173 -10.12 -1.92 -13.04
C LYS A 173 -9.95 -0.85 -11.97
N GLY A 174 -9.47 -1.24 -10.79
CA GLY A 174 -9.17 -0.31 -9.69
C GLY A 174 -8.09 0.69 -10.09
N HIS A 175 -6.99 0.22 -10.72
CA HIS A 175 -5.91 1.08 -11.20
C HIS A 175 -6.39 2.09 -12.26
N MET A 176 -7.26 1.69 -13.18
CA MET A 176 -7.87 2.61 -14.16
C MET A 176 -8.80 3.60 -13.46
N GLY A 177 -9.54 3.17 -12.44
CA GLY A 177 -10.40 4.04 -11.63
C GLY A 177 -9.65 5.16 -10.90
N LEU A 178 -8.35 4.97 -10.60
CA LEU A 178 -7.51 6.01 -9.99
C LEU A 178 -7.40 7.27 -10.86
N LEU A 179 -7.64 7.19 -12.18
CA LEU A 179 -7.70 8.36 -13.06
C LEU A 179 -8.62 9.45 -12.52
N PHE A 180 -9.77 9.05 -11.99
CA PHE A 180 -10.78 9.99 -11.48
C PHE A 180 -10.41 10.55 -10.09
N THR A 181 -9.47 9.96 -9.39
CA THR A 181 -9.03 10.44 -8.07
C THR A 181 -8.01 11.56 -8.13
N HIS A 182 -7.43 11.84 -9.30
CA HIS A 182 -6.47 12.93 -9.52
C HIS A 182 -7.13 14.32 -9.64
N GLY A 183 -8.15 14.59 -8.81
CA GLY A 183 -8.97 15.81 -8.89
C GLY A 183 -8.16 17.11 -8.87
N THR A 184 -7.13 17.22 -8.01
CA THR A 184 -6.24 18.39 -7.94
C THR A 184 -5.58 18.67 -9.30
N VAL A 185 -5.08 17.61 -9.97
CA VAL A 185 -4.40 17.74 -11.28
C VAL A 185 -5.37 18.17 -12.34
N TRP A 186 -6.57 17.55 -12.40
CA TRP A 186 -7.61 17.91 -13.37
C TRP A 186 -8.08 19.35 -13.19
N ALA A 187 -8.32 19.76 -11.95
CA ALA A 187 -8.71 21.14 -11.66
C ALA A 187 -7.60 22.15 -11.99
N LEU A 188 -6.34 21.80 -11.74
CA LEU A 188 -5.19 22.63 -12.13
C LEU A 188 -5.08 22.74 -13.65
N MET A 189 -5.22 21.64 -14.39
CA MET A 189 -5.20 21.66 -15.86
C MET A 189 -6.34 22.50 -16.43
N THR A 190 -7.55 22.36 -15.88
CA THR A 190 -8.69 23.19 -16.28
C THR A 190 -8.41 24.67 -16.06
N MET A 191 -7.86 25.03 -14.88
CA MET A 191 -7.53 26.42 -14.55
C MET A 191 -6.48 27.01 -15.50
N LEU A 192 -5.47 26.24 -15.90
CA LEU A 192 -4.43 26.69 -16.83
C LEU A 192 -4.97 26.83 -18.27
N LEU A 193 -5.79 25.87 -18.73
CA LEU A 193 -6.38 25.88 -20.09
C LEU A 193 -7.44 26.98 -20.28
N ASP A 194 -8.16 27.32 -19.20
CA ASP A 194 -9.22 28.34 -19.20
C ASP A 194 -8.66 29.77 -18.92
N GLY A 195 -7.35 29.94 -18.97
CA GLY A 195 -6.68 31.23 -18.80
C GLY A 195 -6.89 31.89 -17.45
N LEU A 196 -7.02 31.10 -16.38
CA LEU A 196 -7.19 31.57 -15.00
C LEU A 196 -8.50 32.36 -14.79
N SER A 197 -9.58 31.97 -15.43
CA SER A 197 -10.90 32.59 -15.22
C SER A 197 -11.36 32.46 -13.78
N GLY A 198 -12.23 33.37 -13.31
CA GLY A 198 -12.78 33.30 -11.95
C GLY A 198 -13.49 31.97 -11.67
N ALA A 199 -14.13 31.35 -12.66
CA ALA A 199 -14.81 30.06 -12.52
C ALA A 199 -13.81 28.91 -12.33
N SER A 200 -12.75 28.86 -13.12
CA SER A 200 -11.74 27.80 -13.03
C SER A 200 -10.90 27.92 -11.75
N VAL A 201 -10.59 29.13 -11.29
CA VAL A 201 -9.95 29.39 -9.99
C VAL A 201 -10.84 28.94 -8.84
N ALA A 202 -12.15 29.23 -8.89
CA ALA A 202 -13.12 28.78 -7.89
C ALA A 202 -13.23 27.25 -7.87
N LEU A 203 -13.27 26.59 -9.03
CA LEU A 203 -13.27 25.13 -9.14
C LEU A 203 -12.00 24.51 -8.52
N PHE A 204 -10.82 25.02 -8.88
CA PHE A 204 -9.56 24.54 -8.28
C PHE A 204 -9.57 24.70 -6.76
N SER A 205 -10.00 25.87 -6.26
CA SER A 205 -10.07 26.17 -4.84
C SER A 205 -11.00 25.20 -4.09
N ALA A 206 -12.17 24.89 -4.68
CA ALA A 206 -13.13 23.95 -4.11
C ALA A 206 -12.58 22.52 -4.07
N VAL A 207 -12.04 22.02 -5.19
CA VAL A 207 -11.45 20.69 -5.30
C VAL A 207 -10.26 20.54 -4.34
N PHE A 208 -9.37 21.53 -4.30
CA PHE A 208 -8.21 21.48 -3.45
C PHE A 208 -8.57 21.59 -1.96
N SER A 209 -9.57 22.38 -1.60
CA SER A 209 -10.09 22.43 -0.23
C SER A 209 -10.68 21.08 0.20
N ALA A 210 -11.45 20.42 -0.66
CA ALA A 210 -11.97 19.08 -0.40
C ALA A 210 -10.82 18.06 -0.26
N ARG A 211 -9.77 18.19 -1.07
CA ARG A 211 -8.55 17.35 -0.99
C ARG A 211 -7.83 17.52 0.34
N ILE A 212 -7.65 18.75 0.80
CA ILE A 212 -7.06 19.04 2.12
C ILE A 212 -7.95 18.47 3.24
N ALA A 213 -9.26 18.69 3.16
CA ALA A 213 -10.20 18.19 4.16
C ALA A 213 -10.14 16.67 4.28
N MET A 214 -10.13 15.95 3.15
CA MET A 214 -9.98 14.49 3.12
C MET A 214 -8.64 14.03 3.73
N ALA A 215 -7.53 14.66 3.34
CA ALA A 215 -6.22 14.35 3.88
C ALA A 215 -6.16 14.61 5.39
N TRP A 216 -6.76 15.70 5.86
CA TRP A 216 -6.86 16.02 7.28
C TRP A 216 -7.67 14.99 8.05
N VAL A 217 -8.86 14.64 7.56
CA VAL A 217 -9.75 13.69 8.23
C VAL A 217 -9.09 12.32 8.29
N VAL A 218 -8.67 11.77 7.15
CA VAL A 218 -8.09 10.41 7.10
C VAL A 218 -6.71 10.39 7.76
N GLY A 219 -5.79 11.24 7.33
CA GLY A 219 -4.41 11.18 7.79
C GLY A 219 -4.23 11.72 9.20
N CYS A 220 -4.76 12.92 9.49
CA CYS A 220 -4.49 13.55 10.79
C CYS A 220 -5.44 13.06 11.90
N ARG A 221 -6.74 12.88 11.60
CA ARG A 221 -7.73 12.50 12.64
C ARG A 221 -7.80 10.99 12.85
N PHE A 222 -7.90 10.19 11.79
CA PHE A 222 -8.00 8.73 11.92
C PHE A 222 -6.64 8.07 12.12
N LEU A 223 -5.64 8.39 11.29
CA LEU A 223 -4.33 7.75 11.39
C LEU A 223 -3.38 8.46 12.36
N GLY A 224 -3.68 9.67 12.81
CA GLY A 224 -2.85 10.44 13.73
C GLY A 224 -1.50 10.85 13.14
N ASP A 225 -1.42 11.08 11.82
CA ASP A 225 -0.16 11.37 11.13
C ASP A 225 0.31 12.82 11.39
N GLY A 226 1.34 12.93 12.24
CA GLY A 226 1.99 14.21 12.55
C GLY A 226 2.87 14.71 11.40
N ILE A 227 3.35 13.85 10.51
CA ILE A 227 4.17 14.25 9.36
C ILE A 227 3.27 14.90 8.31
N LEU A 228 2.14 14.29 7.96
CA LEU A 228 1.16 14.88 7.07
C LEU A 228 0.70 16.25 7.59
N LYS A 229 0.35 16.35 8.87
CA LYS A 229 -0.09 17.62 9.49
C LYS A 229 0.88 18.76 9.26
N ARG A 230 2.19 18.51 9.35
CA ARG A 230 3.24 19.53 9.17
C ARG A 230 3.57 19.81 7.70
N ASN A 231 3.18 18.92 6.80
CA ASN A 231 3.57 18.97 5.39
C ASN A 231 2.37 19.08 4.43
N LEU A 232 1.19 19.50 4.91
CA LEU A 232 0.01 19.76 4.08
C LEU A 232 0.29 20.64 2.85
N PRO A 233 1.15 21.69 2.92
CA PRO A 233 1.49 22.50 1.75
C PRO A 233 2.17 21.72 0.61
N LEU A 234 2.72 20.52 0.87
CA LEU A 234 3.31 19.66 -0.15
C LEU A 234 2.27 18.81 -0.91
N LEU A 235 0.99 18.82 -0.51
CA LEU A 235 -0.05 18.03 -1.18
C LEU A 235 -0.16 18.28 -2.68
N PRO A 236 -0.13 19.54 -3.21
CA PRO A 236 -0.19 19.73 -4.67
C PRO A 236 0.99 19.09 -5.39
N VAL A 237 2.18 19.18 -4.81
CA VAL A 237 3.40 18.54 -5.36
C VAL A 237 3.26 17.03 -5.33
N ARG A 238 2.74 16.48 -4.23
CA ARG A 238 2.47 15.05 -4.11
C ARG A 238 1.41 14.58 -5.12
N ASP A 239 0.32 15.33 -5.29
CA ASP A 239 -0.75 14.99 -6.23
C ASP A 239 -0.24 14.96 -7.68
N CYS A 240 0.57 15.95 -8.09
CA CYS A 240 1.23 15.95 -9.40
C CYS A 240 2.22 14.78 -9.56
N PHE A 241 2.99 14.49 -8.52
CA PHE A 241 3.91 13.36 -8.50
C PHE A 241 3.16 12.03 -8.64
N ASN A 242 2.05 11.86 -7.92
CA ASN A 242 1.23 10.65 -8.00
C ASN A 242 0.59 10.46 -9.38
N PHE A 243 0.12 11.55 -10.00
CA PHE A 243 -0.37 11.51 -11.37
C PHE A 243 0.73 11.06 -12.36
N LEU A 244 1.95 11.58 -12.22
CA LEU A 244 3.10 11.13 -13.01
C LEU A 244 3.37 9.63 -12.78
N VAL A 245 3.37 9.17 -11.54
CA VAL A 245 3.53 7.74 -11.19
C VAL A 245 2.46 6.91 -11.85
N TRP A 246 1.20 7.34 -11.79
CA TRP A 246 0.07 6.66 -12.44
C TRP A 246 0.30 6.55 -13.94
N CYS A 247 0.63 7.65 -14.62
CA CYS A 247 0.95 7.65 -16.06
C CYS A 247 2.07 6.67 -16.40
N LEU A 248 3.17 6.68 -15.64
CA LEU A 248 4.32 5.81 -15.87
C LEU A 248 4.01 4.34 -15.58
N SER A 249 3.06 4.08 -14.70
CA SER A 249 2.64 2.72 -14.36
C SER A 249 1.68 2.09 -15.37
N LEU A 250 1.05 2.90 -16.26
CA LEU A 250 0.19 2.39 -17.35
C LEU A 250 0.96 1.53 -18.36
N SER A 251 2.25 1.76 -18.49
CA SER A 251 3.10 1.06 -19.45
C SER A 251 4.27 0.36 -18.78
N GLY A 252 4.89 -0.55 -19.55
CA GLY A 252 6.04 -1.31 -19.10
C GLY A 252 5.67 -2.50 -18.21
N HIS A 253 6.54 -3.51 -18.27
CA HIS A 253 6.43 -4.76 -17.52
C HIS A 253 7.69 -5.05 -16.70
N ARG A 254 8.75 -4.22 -16.81
CA ARG A 254 9.97 -4.41 -16.05
C ARG A 254 9.89 -3.67 -14.73
N VAL A 255 10.21 -4.37 -13.65
CA VAL A 255 10.32 -3.81 -12.31
C VAL A 255 11.69 -4.11 -11.73
N THR A 256 12.28 -3.13 -11.04
CA THR A 256 13.54 -3.34 -10.33
C THR A 256 13.25 -3.51 -8.85
N TRP A 257 13.70 -4.60 -8.26
CA TRP A 257 13.52 -4.90 -6.86
C TRP A 257 14.79 -5.50 -6.25
N ARG A 258 15.26 -4.93 -5.14
CA ARG A 258 16.52 -5.34 -4.47
C ARG A 258 17.71 -5.49 -5.44
N GLY A 259 17.85 -4.54 -6.38
CA GLY A 259 18.94 -4.53 -7.36
C GLY A 259 18.81 -5.49 -8.53
N LYS A 260 17.79 -6.34 -8.56
CA LYS A 260 17.48 -7.25 -9.65
C LYS A 260 16.34 -6.72 -10.52
N SER A 261 16.37 -7.03 -11.82
CA SER A 261 15.29 -6.71 -12.75
C SER A 261 14.39 -7.90 -12.95
N TYR A 262 13.08 -7.67 -12.90
CA TYR A 262 12.05 -8.70 -13.11
C TYR A 262 11.09 -8.26 -14.20
N ILE A 263 10.49 -9.22 -14.87
CA ILE A 263 9.36 -9.03 -15.79
C ILE A 263 8.09 -9.33 -15.01
N LEU A 264 7.20 -8.34 -14.91
CA LEU A 264 5.89 -8.48 -14.29
C LEU A 264 4.90 -9.02 -15.31
N MET A 265 4.31 -10.15 -15.02
CA MET A 265 3.30 -10.81 -15.83
C MET A 265 1.91 -10.21 -15.58
N GLN A 266 0.95 -10.52 -16.47
CA GLN A 266 -0.42 -9.98 -16.36
C GLN A 266 -1.19 -10.49 -15.14
N ASP A 267 -0.83 -11.65 -14.64
CA ASP A 267 -1.42 -12.26 -13.44
C ASP A 267 -0.80 -11.74 -12.12
N GLY A 268 0.17 -10.85 -12.19
CA GLY A 268 0.86 -10.28 -11.03
C GLY A 268 2.11 -11.04 -10.59
N THR A 269 2.45 -12.14 -11.27
CA THR A 269 3.70 -12.88 -11.01
C THR A 269 4.91 -12.16 -11.62
N ILE A 270 6.08 -12.42 -11.06
CA ILE A 270 7.36 -11.89 -11.53
C ILE A 270 8.29 -13.02 -11.97
N VAL A 271 9.06 -12.75 -13.01
CA VAL A 271 10.12 -13.65 -13.50
C VAL A 271 11.41 -12.85 -13.62
N LEU A 272 12.54 -13.43 -13.19
CA LEU A 272 13.84 -12.75 -13.29
C LEU A 272 14.13 -12.41 -14.75
N ALA A 273 14.40 -11.13 -15.04
CA ALA A 273 14.83 -10.71 -16.37
C ALA A 273 16.27 -11.18 -16.62
N ARG A 274 16.45 -11.99 -17.64
CA ARG A 274 17.76 -12.44 -18.12
C ARG A 274 18.50 -11.33 -18.86
#